data_310fff8c65eacd0397280875d67cf5f0
#
_entry.id   310fff8c65eacd0397280875d67cf5f0
#
_cell.length_a   1.000
_cell.length_b   1.000
_cell.length_c   1.000
_cell.angle_alpha   90.00
_cell.angle_beta   90.00
_cell.angle_gamma   90.00
#
_symmetry.space_group_name_H-M   'P 1'
#
loop_
_entity.id
_entity.type
_entity.pdbx_description
1 polymer ?
#
loop_
_entity_poly.entity_id
_entity_poly.type
_entity_poly.pdbx_seq_one_letter_code
_entity_poly.pdbx_strand_id
1 'polypeptide(L)'
;MLSGNLVRVKTVKMRILPLYLNRENPEWLDIAESLLEIFRSGIGMTRGELEDAVGDIFGSGQATLAHRGLARVLEDRAEFEVVAEVDPELIREKLFTAAALYRTAIAAKRQKADPAKAIDGFNRQGILEAVARELNMAPDKLESSLFADLKDENRMLKFDDITAQRLIDRYNVALAQAVLIRATRLNVEIRGENPARLRRLLQMLKFHRLLFHASGSIPDGLNLTIDGPMSLFQSTTKYGLQMALWLPSLLQCRDFRLDADLRWGAKKEMRTFHLEKADGLVSHLSDAGAFQPQEFDAFLARFRQIAPGWQIEPADTVHRGAGQGGLTRVWVPDFNLTHLKSGKIIQFEILGFWRKTSLTELLDWVPKIRGVEPLWAISEKWRVDESTEIGEENRVLTFRDIPNATDVLAAAERLVAGQS
;
A
#
# COMPACT_ATOMS: atom_id res chain seq x y z
N MET A 1 -7.89 3.46 1.55
CA MET A 1 -7.26 4.80 1.58
C MET A 1 -8.24 5.82 1.00
N LEU A 2 -8.31 7.07 1.54
CA LEU A 2 -9.28 8.07 1.07
C LEU A 2 -9.01 8.49 -0.37
N SER A 3 -10.07 8.59 -1.18
CA SER A 3 -10.02 9.12 -2.55
C SER A 3 -9.93 10.65 -2.55
N GLY A 4 -9.49 11.25 -3.68
CA GLY A 4 -9.23 12.68 -3.77
C GLY A 4 -10.42 13.59 -3.42
N ASN A 5 -11.65 13.15 -3.69
CA ASN A 5 -12.88 13.88 -3.36
C ASN A 5 -13.30 13.78 -1.88
N LEU A 6 -12.71 12.84 -1.10
CA LEU A 6 -12.96 12.67 0.33
C LEU A 6 -11.90 13.34 1.21
N VAL A 7 -10.89 13.98 0.60
CA VAL A 7 -9.78 14.59 1.34
C VAL A 7 -10.20 15.95 1.90
N ARG A 8 -10.41 16.02 3.20
CA ARG A 8 -10.79 17.24 3.92
C ARG A 8 -9.56 18.03 4.35
N VAL A 9 -9.26 19.09 3.67
CA VAL A 9 -8.11 19.96 3.98
C VAL A 9 -8.48 21.43 3.90
N LYS A 10 -7.75 22.25 4.64
CA LYS A 10 -7.72 23.72 4.49
C LYS A 10 -6.35 24.14 3.98
N THR A 11 -6.34 25.03 3.01
CA THR A 11 -5.09 25.64 2.54
C THR A 11 -4.90 26.99 3.22
N VAL A 12 -3.78 27.14 3.92
CA VAL A 12 -3.40 28.39 4.57
C VAL A 12 -2.02 28.79 4.06
N LYS A 13 -1.97 29.86 3.26
CA LYS A 13 -0.76 30.27 2.52
C LYS A 13 -0.19 29.10 1.70
N MET A 14 1.02 28.63 2.04
CA MET A 14 1.68 27.50 1.38
C MET A 14 1.38 26.16 2.03
N ARG A 15 0.71 26.12 3.19
CA ARG A 15 0.48 24.89 3.95
C ARG A 15 -0.86 24.24 3.63
N ILE A 16 -0.85 22.93 3.54
CA ILE A 16 -2.05 22.07 3.53
C ILE A 16 -2.27 21.58 4.95
N LEU A 17 -3.45 21.84 5.49
CA LEU A 17 -3.85 21.48 6.85
C LEU A 17 -5.00 20.48 6.76
N PRO A 18 -4.79 19.18 7.06
CA PRO A 18 -5.87 18.21 7.18
C PRO A 18 -6.81 18.56 8.31
N LEU A 19 -8.10 18.37 8.08
CA LEU A 19 -9.14 18.64 9.08
C LEU A 19 -9.43 17.36 9.87
N TYR A 20 -8.52 17.03 10.79
CA TYR A 20 -8.63 15.86 11.65
C TYR A 20 -9.89 15.91 12.53
N LEU A 21 -10.44 14.74 12.82
CA LEU A 21 -11.53 14.58 13.80
C LEU A 21 -10.93 14.43 15.19
N ASN A 22 -11.52 15.12 16.16
CA ASN A 22 -11.15 14.91 17.55
C ASN A 22 -11.64 13.53 18.01
N ARG A 23 -10.72 12.63 18.35
CA ARG A 23 -10.99 11.26 18.75
C ARG A 23 -11.73 11.10 20.10
N GLU A 24 -11.80 12.18 20.88
CA GLU A 24 -12.46 12.22 22.19
C GLU A 24 -13.81 12.94 22.15
N ASN A 25 -14.19 13.50 20.98
CA ASN A 25 -15.47 14.18 20.83
C ASN A 25 -16.61 13.15 20.79
N PRO A 26 -17.57 13.21 21.75
CA PRO A 26 -18.69 12.27 21.82
C PRO A 26 -19.52 12.22 20.53
N GLU A 27 -19.75 13.34 19.88
CA GLU A 27 -20.51 13.41 18.62
C GLU A 27 -19.86 12.54 17.52
N TRP A 28 -18.53 12.61 17.36
CA TRP A 28 -17.83 11.79 16.39
C TRP A 28 -17.76 10.31 16.78
N LEU A 29 -17.73 10.01 18.09
CA LEU A 29 -17.83 8.63 18.59
C LEU A 29 -19.19 8.02 18.31
N ASP A 30 -20.29 8.75 18.54
CA ASP A 30 -21.66 8.31 18.26
C ASP A 30 -21.87 8.08 16.76
N ILE A 31 -21.37 8.99 15.90
CA ILE A 31 -21.39 8.83 14.43
C ILE A 31 -20.62 7.58 14.03
N ALA A 32 -19.43 7.40 14.57
CA ALA A 32 -18.58 6.25 14.25
C ALA A 32 -19.24 4.93 14.68
N GLU A 33 -19.88 4.88 15.86
CA GLU A 33 -20.59 3.68 16.32
C GLU A 33 -21.83 3.37 15.46
N SER A 34 -22.62 4.39 15.08
CA SER A 34 -23.74 4.22 14.16
C SER A 34 -23.31 3.62 12.80
N LEU A 35 -22.17 4.09 12.26
CA LEU A 35 -21.59 3.51 11.03
C LEU A 35 -21.13 2.07 11.23
N LEU A 36 -20.51 1.76 12.38
CA LEU A 36 -20.08 0.40 12.71
C LEU A 36 -21.25 -0.57 12.81
N GLU A 37 -22.39 -0.15 13.37
CA GLU A 37 -23.62 -0.95 13.46
C GLU A 37 -24.15 -1.32 12.08
N ILE A 38 -24.14 -0.38 11.10
CA ILE A 38 -24.53 -0.67 9.71
C ILE A 38 -23.63 -1.78 9.14
N PHE A 39 -22.31 -1.66 9.27
CA PHE A 39 -21.39 -2.64 8.70
C PHE A 39 -21.43 -3.99 9.43
N ARG A 40 -21.62 -4.03 10.74
CA ARG A 40 -21.82 -5.27 11.52
C ARG A 40 -23.06 -6.03 11.08
N SER A 41 -24.17 -5.32 10.87
CA SER A 41 -25.44 -5.91 10.42
C SER A 41 -25.51 -6.13 8.92
N GLY A 42 -24.63 -5.53 8.14
CA GLY A 42 -24.67 -5.49 6.69
C GLY A 42 -24.07 -6.71 5.98
N ILE A 43 -23.70 -7.79 6.70
CA ILE A 43 -23.21 -9.02 6.05
C ILE A 43 -24.32 -9.59 5.15
N GLY A 44 -23.99 -9.82 3.87
CA GLY A 44 -24.93 -10.26 2.84
C GLY A 44 -25.57 -9.10 2.05
N MET A 45 -25.51 -7.87 2.53
CA MET A 45 -25.94 -6.68 1.77
C MET A 45 -24.98 -6.38 0.62
N THR A 46 -25.52 -5.77 -0.44
CA THR A 46 -24.66 -5.26 -1.52
C THR A 46 -23.96 -3.97 -1.09
N ARG A 47 -22.95 -3.59 -1.84
CA ARG A 47 -22.24 -2.31 -1.60
C ARG A 47 -23.18 -1.11 -1.75
N GLY A 48 -24.10 -1.16 -2.75
CA GLY A 48 -25.12 -0.12 -2.95
C GLY A 48 -26.08 -0.02 -1.77
N GLU A 49 -26.60 -1.16 -1.28
CA GLU A 49 -27.49 -1.18 -0.09
C GLU A 49 -26.79 -0.62 1.15
N LEU A 50 -25.49 -0.89 1.35
CA LEU A 50 -24.71 -0.29 2.43
C LEU A 50 -24.53 1.23 2.25
N GLU A 51 -24.26 1.70 1.03
CA GLU A 51 -24.16 3.13 0.75
C GLU A 51 -25.48 3.85 1.00
N ASP A 52 -26.63 3.26 0.61
CA ASP A 52 -27.95 3.77 0.89
C ASP A 52 -28.24 3.81 2.40
N ALA A 53 -27.93 2.74 3.15
CA ALA A 53 -28.10 2.69 4.60
C ALA A 53 -27.27 3.77 5.33
N VAL A 54 -26.04 4.04 4.87
CA VAL A 54 -25.23 5.17 5.36
C VAL A 54 -25.88 6.50 5.01
N GLY A 55 -26.47 6.62 3.80
CA GLY A 55 -27.19 7.81 3.35
C GLY A 55 -28.44 8.10 4.18
N ASP A 56 -29.18 7.08 4.58
CA ASP A 56 -30.40 7.19 5.38
C ASP A 56 -30.15 7.73 6.80
N ILE A 57 -29.04 7.35 7.44
CA ILE A 57 -28.68 7.86 8.76
C ILE A 57 -28.31 9.35 8.72
N PHE A 58 -27.55 9.77 7.70
CA PHE A 58 -27.00 11.14 7.65
C PHE A 58 -27.76 12.08 6.72
N GLY A 59 -28.80 11.57 6.04
CA GLY A 59 -29.56 12.31 5.03
C GLY A 59 -28.80 12.44 3.70
N SER A 60 -29.46 12.17 2.60
CA SER A 60 -28.86 12.17 1.24
C SER A 60 -28.27 13.53 0.79
N GLY A 61 -28.61 14.63 1.49
CA GLY A 61 -28.10 15.98 1.20
C GLY A 61 -27.03 16.49 2.15
N GLN A 62 -26.80 15.84 3.29
CA GLN A 62 -25.95 16.37 4.38
C GLN A 62 -24.86 15.42 4.86
N ALA A 63 -24.72 14.23 4.30
CA ALA A 63 -23.57 13.39 4.63
C ALA A 63 -22.29 14.16 4.35
N THR A 64 -21.66 14.68 5.40
CA THR A 64 -20.45 15.48 5.26
C THR A 64 -19.35 14.61 4.64
N LEU A 65 -18.36 15.23 4.03
CA LEU A 65 -17.19 14.50 3.52
C LEU A 65 -16.53 13.64 4.61
N ALA A 66 -16.71 14.00 5.89
CA ALA A 66 -16.21 13.21 7.02
C ALA A 66 -16.96 11.89 7.18
N HIS A 67 -18.30 11.89 7.13
CA HIS A 67 -19.11 10.68 7.22
C HIS A 67 -18.78 9.69 6.11
N ARG A 68 -18.73 10.18 4.87
CA ARG A 68 -18.33 9.38 3.71
C ARG A 68 -16.89 8.85 3.84
N GLY A 69 -16.00 9.65 4.41
CA GLY A 69 -14.63 9.24 4.66
C GLY A 69 -14.51 8.14 5.71
N LEU A 70 -15.30 8.22 6.80
CA LEU A 70 -15.38 7.16 7.82
C LEU A 70 -15.97 5.87 7.22
N ALA A 71 -17.09 5.97 6.49
CA ALA A 71 -17.67 4.83 5.78
C ALA A 71 -16.68 4.17 4.81
N ARG A 72 -15.91 4.98 4.06
CA ARG A 72 -14.86 4.46 3.17
C ARG A 72 -13.76 3.69 3.91
N VAL A 73 -13.40 4.11 5.13
CA VAL A 73 -12.44 3.36 5.96
C VAL A 73 -13.02 2.01 6.39
N LEU A 74 -14.33 1.92 6.65
CA LEU A 74 -15.02 0.66 6.96
C LEU A 74 -15.12 -0.26 5.74
N GLU A 75 -15.44 0.29 4.56
CA GLU A 75 -15.43 -0.47 3.32
C GLU A 75 -14.05 -1.13 3.02
N ASP A 76 -12.94 -0.43 3.32
CA ASP A 76 -11.59 -0.97 3.17
C ASP A 76 -11.30 -2.13 4.15
N ARG A 77 -12.21 -2.41 5.10
CA ARG A 77 -12.16 -3.51 6.08
C ARG A 77 -13.19 -4.59 5.83
N ALA A 78 -13.99 -4.45 4.79
CA ALA A 78 -14.99 -5.41 4.37
C ALA A 78 -14.51 -6.19 3.13
N GLU A 79 -14.78 -7.48 3.12
CA GLU A 79 -14.54 -8.34 1.97
C GLU A 79 -15.82 -8.42 1.15
N PHE A 80 -15.74 -8.06 -0.14
CA PHE A 80 -16.87 -8.09 -1.06
C PHE A 80 -16.61 -9.05 -2.20
N GLU A 81 -17.62 -9.80 -2.59
CA GLU A 81 -17.54 -10.73 -3.72
C GLU A 81 -18.72 -10.58 -4.68
N VAL A 82 -18.49 -11.02 -5.92
CA VAL A 82 -19.54 -11.23 -6.91
C VAL A 82 -20.26 -12.53 -6.57
N VAL A 83 -21.53 -12.44 -6.20
CA VAL A 83 -22.34 -13.64 -5.89
C VAL A 83 -23.23 -13.96 -7.08
N ALA A 84 -22.76 -14.83 -7.98
CA ALA A 84 -23.51 -15.33 -9.13
C ALA A 84 -23.19 -16.80 -9.38
N GLU A 85 -24.21 -17.62 -9.69
CA GLU A 85 -24.05 -19.05 -10.01
C GLU A 85 -23.47 -19.25 -11.43
N VAL A 86 -23.68 -18.29 -12.31
CA VAL A 86 -23.20 -18.25 -13.70
C VAL A 86 -22.57 -16.88 -13.92
N ASP A 87 -21.54 -16.82 -14.75
CA ASP A 87 -20.86 -15.57 -15.11
C ASP A 87 -21.86 -14.53 -15.63
N PRO A 88 -21.99 -13.35 -14.99
CA PRO A 88 -22.91 -12.28 -15.40
C PRO A 88 -22.68 -11.82 -16.84
N GLU A 89 -21.44 -11.84 -17.33
CA GLU A 89 -21.14 -11.48 -18.73
C GLU A 89 -21.78 -12.48 -19.70
N LEU A 90 -21.68 -13.77 -19.41
CA LEU A 90 -22.33 -14.82 -20.20
C LEU A 90 -23.87 -14.71 -20.16
N ILE A 91 -24.44 -14.37 -18.99
CA ILE A 91 -25.89 -14.14 -18.86
C ILE A 91 -26.32 -12.98 -19.75
N ARG A 92 -25.60 -11.85 -19.71
CA ARG A 92 -25.89 -10.69 -20.56
C ARG A 92 -25.77 -11.02 -22.05
N GLU A 93 -24.71 -11.71 -22.46
CA GLU A 93 -24.51 -12.11 -23.85
C GLU A 93 -25.71 -12.92 -24.36
N LYS A 94 -26.14 -13.95 -23.64
CA LYS A 94 -27.27 -14.79 -24.01
C LYS A 94 -28.58 -14.05 -24.03
N LEU A 95 -28.88 -13.27 -22.99
CA LEU A 95 -30.12 -12.49 -22.91
C LEU A 95 -30.21 -11.44 -24.00
N PHE A 96 -29.13 -10.68 -24.25
CA PHE A 96 -29.15 -9.63 -25.28
C PHE A 96 -29.21 -10.22 -26.67
N THR A 97 -28.55 -11.35 -26.94
CA THR A 97 -28.65 -12.08 -28.22
C THR A 97 -30.05 -12.60 -28.41
N ALA A 98 -30.66 -13.27 -27.43
CA ALA A 98 -32.04 -13.75 -27.52
C ALA A 98 -33.03 -12.61 -27.71
N ALA A 99 -32.86 -11.49 -27.01
CA ALA A 99 -33.70 -10.29 -27.16
C ALA A 99 -33.58 -9.66 -28.58
N ALA A 100 -32.36 -9.61 -29.12
CA ALA A 100 -32.12 -9.11 -30.49
C ALA A 100 -32.79 -9.98 -31.54
N LEU A 101 -32.62 -11.30 -31.44
CA LEU A 101 -33.28 -12.26 -32.33
C LEU A 101 -34.82 -12.15 -32.29
N TYR A 102 -35.37 -12.04 -31.07
CA TYR A 102 -36.80 -11.88 -30.87
C TYR A 102 -37.32 -10.58 -31.49
N ARG A 103 -36.63 -9.45 -31.31
CA ARG A 103 -36.97 -8.15 -31.92
C ARG A 103 -36.95 -8.21 -33.47
N THR A 104 -35.92 -8.87 -34.02
CA THR A 104 -35.79 -9.06 -35.46
C THR A 104 -36.94 -9.89 -36.01
N ALA A 105 -37.34 -10.97 -35.33
CA ALA A 105 -38.46 -11.82 -35.70
C ALA A 105 -39.81 -11.04 -35.65
N ILE A 106 -40.03 -10.19 -34.63
CA ILE A 106 -41.22 -9.33 -34.58
C ILE A 106 -41.23 -8.33 -35.74
N ALA A 107 -40.10 -7.67 -36.01
CA ALA A 107 -39.99 -6.71 -37.11
C ALA A 107 -40.33 -7.35 -38.47
N ALA A 108 -39.80 -8.56 -38.71
CA ALA A 108 -40.11 -9.32 -39.93
C ALA A 108 -41.58 -9.74 -40.01
N LYS A 109 -42.22 -10.09 -38.89
CA LYS A 109 -43.65 -10.38 -38.83
C LYS A 109 -44.48 -9.12 -39.11
N ARG A 110 -44.10 -7.97 -38.58
CA ARG A 110 -44.80 -6.67 -38.81
C ARG A 110 -44.76 -6.23 -40.29
N GLN A 111 -43.65 -6.49 -40.96
CA GLN A 111 -43.53 -6.16 -42.40
C GLN A 111 -44.46 -7.02 -43.31
N LYS A 112 -44.84 -8.22 -42.86
CA LYS A 112 -45.65 -9.17 -43.62
C LYS A 112 -47.13 -9.23 -43.20
N ALA A 113 -47.48 -8.54 -42.10
CA ALA A 113 -48.81 -8.61 -41.51
C ALA A 113 -49.76 -7.54 -42.11
N ASP A 114 -51.07 -7.88 -42.13
CA ASP A 114 -52.14 -6.96 -42.38
C ASP A 114 -52.15 -5.83 -41.33
N PRO A 115 -52.12 -4.54 -41.67
CA PRO A 115 -52.12 -3.40 -40.78
C PRO A 115 -53.25 -3.40 -39.73
N ALA A 116 -54.31 -4.16 -39.95
CA ALA A 116 -55.47 -4.28 -39.05
C ALA A 116 -55.28 -5.34 -37.96
N LYS A 117 -54.22 -6.16 -37.98
CA LYS A 117 -53.97 -7.21 -36.98
C LYS A 117 -52.93 -6.78 -35.98
N ALA A 118 -53.32 -6.82 -34.66
CA ALA A 118 -52.40 -6.60 -33.58
C ALA A 118 -51.31 -7.69 -33.55
N ILE A 119 -50.05 -7.28 -33.54
CA ILE A 119 -48.91 -8.19 -33.37
C ILE A 119 -48.44 -8.10 -31.92
N ASP A 120 -48.22 -9.26 -31.32
CA ASP A 120 -47.68 -9.36 -29.94
C ASP A 120 -46.43 -8.48 -29.79
N GLY A 121 -46.41 -7.75 -28.70
CA GLY A 121 -45.29 -6.89 -28.32
C GLY A 121 -44.04 -7.69 -27.91
N PHE A 122 -43.02 -6.98 -27.48
CA PHE A 122 -41.81 -7.58 -26.94
C PHE A 122 -42.11 -8.34 -25.61
N ASN A 123 -41.88 -9.64 -25.60
CA ASN A 123 -42.11 -10.49 -24.43
C ASN A 123 -40.79 -10.69 -23.64
N ARG A 124 -40.52 -9.78 -22.71
CA ARG A 124 -39.33 -9.84 -21.83
C ARG A 124 -39.32 -11.12 -20.97
N GLN A 125 -40.47 -11.47 -20.38
CA GLN A 125 -40.59 -12.60 -19.49
C GLN A 125 -40.29 -13.94 -20.20
N GLY A 126 -40.86 -14.11 -21.41
CA GLY A 126 -40.61 -15.33 -22.20
C GLY A 126 -39.14 -15.50 -22.60
N ILE A 127 -38.40 -14.39 -22.83
CA ILE A 127 -36.96 -14.41 -23.12
C ILE A 127 -36.19 -14.80 -21.86
N LEU A 128 -36.51 -14.22 -20.70
CA LEU A 128 -35.90 -14.57 -19.42
C LEU A 128 -36.06 -16.06 -19.09
N GLU A 129 -37.28 -16.59 -19.24
CA GLU A 129 -37.58 -18.01 -18.99
C GLU A 129 -36.87 -18.95 -19.98
N ALA A 130 -36.73 -18.54 -21.23
CA ALA A 130 -36.02 -19.33 -22.22
C ALA A 130 -34.51 -19.43 -21.90
N VAL A 131 -33.87 -18.31 -21.61
CA VAL A 131 -32.45 -18.28 -21.25
C VAL A 131 -32.21 -18.92 -19.89
N ALA A 132 -33.10 -18.74 -18.92
CA ALA A 132 -33.02 -19.41 -17.62
C ALA A 132 -33.03 -20.93 -17.75
N ARG A 133 -33.90 -21.49 -18.61
CA ARG A 133 -33.91 -22.93 -18.94
C ARG A 133 -32.62 -23.39 -19.62
N GLU A 134 -32.07 -22.58 -20.53
CA GLU A 134 -30.80 -22.89 -21.22
C GLU A 134 -29.64 -22.97 -20.24
N LEU A 135 -29.61 -22.05 -19.27
CA LEU A 135 -28.55 -21.97 -18.23
C LEU A 135 -28.84 -22.82 -17.01
N ASN A 136 -29.97 -23.57 -17.00
CA ASN A 136 -30.42 -24.42 -15.88
C ASN A 136 -30.56 -23.62 -14.57
N MET A 137 -31.11 -22.40 -14.64
CA MET A 137 -31.31 -21.48 -13.52
C MET A 137 -32.80 -21.13 -13.35
N ALA A 138 -33.17 -20.68 -12.15
CA ALA A 138 -34.47 -20.03 -11.95
C ALA A 138 -34.45 -18.63 -12.58
N PRO A 139 -35.58 -18.19 -13.23
CA PRO A 139 -35.64 -16.87 -13.87
C PRO A 139 -35.30 -15.70 -12.91
N ASP A 140 -35.75 -15.75 -11.66
CA ASP A 140 -35.48 -14.72 -10.66
C ASP A 140 -33.98 -14.66 -10.29
N LYS A 141 -33.33 -15.82 -10.21
CA LYS A 141 -31.86 -15.88 -9.97
C LYS A 141 -31.08 -15.37 -11.16
N LEU A 142 -31.53 -15.67 -12.39
CA LEU A 142 -30.91 -15.14 -13.60
C LEU A 142 -31.02 -13.61 -13.65
N GLU A 143 -32.19 -13.05 -13.32
CA GLU A 143 -32.40 -11.62 -13.30
C GLU A 143 -31.53 -10.92 -12.25
N SER A 144 -31.45 -11.46 -11.03
CA SER A 144 -30.61 -10.92 -9.95
C SER A 144 -29.11 -11.05 -10.23
N SER A 145 -28.70 -12.03 -11.03
CA SER A 145 -27.29 -12.23 -11.41
C SER A 145 -26.85 -11.41 -12.61
N LEU A 146 -27.76 -10.77 -13.33
CA LEU A 146 -27.50 -10.07 -14.59
C LEU A 146 -26.42 -9.00 -14.50
N PHE A 147 -26.29 -8.34 -13.37
CA PHE A 147 -25.37 -7.26 -13.10
C PHE A 147 -24.54 -7.48 -11.80
N ALA A 148 -24.49 -8.71 -11.31
CA ALA A 148 -23.82 -9.02 -10.04
C ALA A 148 -22.31 -8.71 -10.03
N ASP A 149 -21.69 -8.55 -11.20
CA ASP A 149 -20.30 -8.12 -11.37
C ASP A 149 -20.11 -6.60 -11.25
N LEU A 150 -21.19 -5.82 -11.25
CA LEU A 150 -21.08 -4.40 -10.98
C LEU A 150 -20.64 -4.17 -9.54
N LYS A 151 -19.77 -3.19 -9.35
CA LYS A 151 -19.18 -2.89 -8.05
C LYS A 151 -20.22 -2.69 -6.94
N ASP A 152 -21.34 -2.06 -7.26
CA ASP A 152 -22.40 -1.74 -6.29
C ASP A 152 -23.27 -2.96 -5.94
N GLU A 153 -23.26 -4.00 -6.79
CA GLU A 153 -23.96 -5.27 -6.59
C GLU A 153 -23.11 -6.33 -5.83
N ASN A 154 -21.81 -6.07 -5.63
CA ASN A 154 -20.97 -6.97 -4.88
C ASN A 154 -21.44 -7.06 -3.44
N ARG A 155 -21.57 -8.29 -2.90
CA ARG A 155 -22.07 -8.53 -1.56
C ARG A 155 -20.95 -8.61 -0.54
N MET A 156 -21.19 -8.02 0.62
CA MET A 156 -20.28 -8.10 1.74
C MET A 156 -20.34 -9.48 2.39
N LEU A 157 -19.21 -10.20 2.36
CA LEU A 157 -19.08 -11.53 2.95
C LEU A 157 -18.56 -11.48 4.38
N LYS A 158 -17.68 -10.52 4.65
CA LYS A 158 -17.03 -10.40 5.95
C LYS A 158 -16.72 -8.96 6.26
N PHE A 159 -16.78 -8.64 7.53
CA PHE A 159 -16.38 -7.35 8.08
C PHE A 159 -15.39 -7.56 9.23
N ASP A 160 -14.25 -6.88 9.16
CA ASP A 160 -13.24 -6.88 10.21
C ASP A 160 -13.51 -5.70 11.16
N ASP A 161 -14.21 -5.99 12.27
CA ASP A 161 -14.71 -5.00 13.21
C ASP A 161 -13.61 -4.25 13.96
N ILE A 162 -13.91 -3.01 14.35
CA ILE A 162 -13.06 -2.16 15.19
C ILE A 162 -13.92 -1.32 16.14
N THR A 163 -13.29 -0.63 17.09
CA THR A 163 -13.98 0.34 17.95
C THR A 163 -14.16 1.69 17.24
N ALA A 164 -15.18 2.46 17.66
CA ALA A 164 -15.43 3.82 17.16
C ALA A 164 -14.18 4.72 17.24
N GLN A 165 -13.45 4.65 18.36
CA GLN A 165 -12.22 5.41 18.53
C GLN A 165 -11.13 5.02 17.53
N ARG A 166 -10.94 3.71 17.27
CA ARG A 166 -10.00 3.22 16.26
C ARG A 166 -10.43 3.57 14.84
N LEU A 167 -11.73 3.68 14.56
CA LEU A 167 -12.23 4.16 13.28
C LEU A 167 -11.83 5.61 13.03
N ILE A 168 -12.01 6.48 14.03
CA ILE A 168 -11.58 7.89 13.95
C ILE A 168 -10.07 7.99 13.78
N ASP A 169 -9.29 7.23 14.54
CA ASP A 169 -7.82 7.19 14.41
C ASP A 169 -7.39 6.79 12.99
N ARG A 170 -8.00 5.73 12.44
CA ARG A 170 -7.72 5.29 11.05
C ARG A 170 -8.11 6.33 10.02
N TYR A 171 -9.24 7.01 10.19
CA TYR A 171 -9.66 8.08 9.31
C TYR A 171 -8.65 9.23 9.32
N ASN A 172 -8.19 9.67 10.49
CA ASN A 172 -7.21 10.74 10.61
C ASN A 172 -5.88 10.36 9.94
N VAL A 173 -5.40 9.14 10.14
CA VAL A 173 -4.22 8.62 9.44
C VAL A 173 -4.45 8.55 7.93
N ALA A 174 -5.60 8.06 7.48
CA ALA A 174 -5.94 7.98 6.06
C ALA A 174 -6.02 9.36 5.40
N LEU A 175 -6.44 10.39 6.14
CA LEU A 175 -6.47 11.78 5.69
C LEU A 175 -5.05 12.34 5.50
N ALA A 176 -4.15 12.12 6.45
CA ALA A 176 -2.74 12.49 6.34
C ALA A 176 -2.06 11.75 5.18
N GLN A 177 -2.33 10.44 5.04
CA GLN A 177 -1.83 9.62 3.92
C GLN A 177 -2.30 10.17 2.57
N ALA A 178 -3.56 10.58 2.45
CA ALA A 178 -4.12 11.15 1.22
C ALA A 178 -3.43 12.48 0.81
N VAL A 179 -2.91 13.24 1.77
CA VAL A 179 -2.06 14.40 1.51
C VAL A 179 -0.67 13.97 1.06
N LEU A 180 -0.04 13.00 1.74
CA LEU A 180 1.31 12.50 1.45
C LEU A 180 1.44 11.79 0.11
N ILE A 181 0.36 11.27 -0.48
CA ILE A 181 0.38 10.74 -1.87
C ILE A 181 0.89 11.79 -2.87
N ARG A 182 0.75 13.06 -2.55
CA ARG A 182 1.22 14.18 -3.39
C ARG A 182 2.60 14.70 -2.98
N ALA A 183 3.26 14.02 -2.05
CA ALA A 183 4.59 14.40 -1.59
C ALA A 183 5.66 14.11 -2.64
N THR A 184 6.63 14.99 -2.71
CA THR A 184 7.81 14.88 -3.57
C THR A 184 9.08 14.68 -2.76
N ARG A 185 9.07 15.15 -1.51
CA ARG A 185 10.14 14.99 -0.53
C ARG A 185 9.54 14.97 0.87
N LEU A 186 10.13 14.18 1.75
CA LEU A 186 9.89 14.24 3.19
C LEU A 186 11.21 14.53 3.91
N ASN A 187 11.17 15.46 4.85
CA ASN A 187 12.22 15.67 5.84
C ASN A 187 11.65 15.28 7.19
N VAL A 188 12.29 14.31 7.85
CA VAL A 188 11.80 13.72 9.10
C VAL A 188 12.89 13.80 10.15
N GLU A 189 12.59 14.37 11.28
CA GLU A 189 13.41 14.38 12.47
C GLU A 189 12.81 13.46 13.52
N ILE A 190 13.60 12.57 14.11
CA ILE A 190 13.17 11.59 15.13
C ILE A 190 14.08 11.75 16.34
N ARG A 191 13.50 11.91 17.53
CA ARG A 191 14.23 12.15 18.76
C ARG A 191 13.88 11.11 19.83
N GLY A 192 14.84 10.81 20.71
CA GLY A 192 14.62 10.02 21.92
C GLY A 192 14.08 8.61 21.67
N GLU A 193 14.33 8.04 20.48
CA GLU A 193 13.82 6.73 20.12
C GLU A 193 14.81 5.62 20.41
N ASN A 194 14.31 4.41 20.69
CA ASN A 194 15.18 3.26 20.91
C ASN A 194 15.73 2.69 19.58
N PRO A 195 16.92 2.07 19.60
CA PRO A 195 17.56 1.55 18.39
C PRO A 195 16.73 0.49 17.63
N ALA A 196 15.97 -0.36 18.35
CA ALA A 196 15.16 -1.40 17.72
C ALA A 196 14.01 -0.81 16.91
N ARG A 197 13.35 0.25 17.41
CA ARG A 197 12.27 0.93 16.68
C ARG A 197 12.81 1.73 15.50
N LEU A 198 13.95 2.40 15.66
CA LEU A 198 14.61 3.09 14.54
C LEU A 198 14.97 2.14 13.41
N ARG A 199 15.53 0.98 13.76
CA ARG A 199 15.84 -0.07 12.80
C ARG A 199 14.60 -0.51 12.04
N ARG A 200 13.50 -0.83 12.75
CA ARG A 200 12.22 -1.19 12.13
C ARG A 200 11.71 -0.10 11.20
N LEU A 201 11.81 1.16 11.60
CA LEU A 201 11.40 2.29 10.78
C LEU A 201 12.21 2.37 9.47
N LEU A 202 13.53 2.17 9.55
CA LEU A 202 14.41 2.16 8.38
C LEU A 202 14.19 0.93 7.49
N GLN A 203 13.92 -0.24 8.07
CA GLN A 203 13.50 -1.44 7.32
C GLN A 203 12.19 -1.20 6.58
N MET A 204 11.21 -0.49 7.19
CA MET A 204 9.97 -0.13 6.51
C MET A 204 10.19 0.86 5.35
N LEU A 205 11.16 1.78 5.42
CA LEU A 205 11.55 2.60 4.27
C LEU A 205 12.03 1.73 3.09
N LYS A 206 12.90 0.77 3.39
CA LYS A 206 13.40 -0.18 2.38
C LYS A 206 12.29 -1.06 1.82
N PHE A 207 11.40 -1.59 2.66
CA PHE A 207 10.24 -2.38 2.24
C PHE A 207 9.35 -1.60 1.27
N HIS A 208 9.09 -0.33 1.56
CA HIS A 208 8.35 0.56 0.67
C HIS A 208 9.20 1.08 -0.49
N ARG A 209 10.45 0.60 -0.66
CA ARG A 209 11.37 0.98 -1.74
C ARG A 209 11.59 2.49 -1.81
N LEU A 210 11.64 3.13 -0.66
CA LEU A 210 11.88 4.54 -0.51
C LEU A 210 13.39 4.81 -0.46
N LEU A 211 13.84 5.76 -1.27
CA LEU A 211 15.21 6.27 -1.21
C LEU A 211 15.31 7.27 -0.08
N PHE A 212 16.30 7.11 0.77
CA PHE A 212 16.49 8.01 1.89
C PHE A 212 17.96 8.25 2.21
N HIS A 213 18.24 9.41 2.76
CA HIS A 213 19.48 9.72 3.45
C HIS A 213 19.19 9.83 4.93
N ALA A 214 20.02 9.21 5.74
CA ALA A 214 19.95 9.29 7.19
C ALA A 214 21.19 9.95 7.75
N SER A 215 21.02 10.90 8.66
CA SER A 215 22.11 11.59 9.36
C SER A 215 21.74 11.84 10.82
N GLY A 216 22.74 12.09 11.67
CA GLY A 216 22.53 12.32 13.10
C GLY A 216 22.99 11.17 13.97
N SER A 217 22.59 11.16 15.22
CA SER A 217 22.98 10.16 16.20
C SER A 217 21.78 9.63 16.98
N ILE A 218 21.90 8.42 17.46
CA ILE A 218 21.03 7.85 18.47
C ILE A 218 21.80 8.00 19.80
N PRO A 219 21.38 8.75 20.81
CA PRO A 219 20.04 9.24 21.15
C PRO A 219 19.72 10.69 20.74
N ASP A 220 20.64 11.45 20.16
CA ASP A 220 20.49 12.90 20.00
C ASP A 220 19.45 13.28 18.94
N GLY A 221 19.21 12.42 17.97
CA GLY A 221 18.22 12.59 16.92
C GLY A 221 18.69 12.06 15.58
N LEU A 222 17.77 11.41 14.86
CA LEU A 222 17.96 10.93 13.49
C LEU A 222 17.21 11.83 12.53
N ASN A 223 17.92 12.37 11.54
CA ASN A 223 17.34 13.13 10.46
C ASN A 223 17.27 12.24 9.22
N LEU A 224 16.09 12.13 8.62
CA LEU A 224 15.84 11.41 7.40
C LEU A 224 15.38 12.38 6.32
N THR A 225 16.03 12.34 5.16
CA THR A 225 15.52 12.98 3.95
C THR A 225 15.12 11.87 2.99
N ILE A 226 13.83 11.82 2.63
CA ILE A 226 13.27 10.84 1.72
C ILE A 226 12.89 11.58 0.46
N ASP A 227 13.61 11.30 -0.63
CA ASP A 227 13.42 11.97 -1.92
C ASP A 227 12.58 11.12 -2.87
N GLY A 228 11.58 11.74 -3.48
CA GLY A 228 10.84 11.15 -4.59
C GLY A 228 11.65 11.19 -5.89
N PRO A 229 11.44 10.24 -6.83
CA PRO A 229 12.14 10.20 -8.12
C PRO A 229 11.68 11.30 -9.09
N MET A 230 11.49 12.51 -8.61
CA MET A 230 10.93 13.65 -9.37
C MET A 230 11.71 14.04 -10.63
N SER A 231 12.97 13.64 -10.75
CA SER A 231 13.81 14.00 -11.90
C SER A 231 13.74 13.03 -13.06
N LEU A 232 13.16 11.83 -12.89
CA LEU A 232 13.36 10.73 -13.85
C LEU A 232 12.07 10.03 -14.35
N PHE A 233 10.89 10.15 -13.69
CA PHE A 233 9.69 9.41 -14.13
C PHE A 233 8.38 10.21 -14.08
N GLN A 234 7.53 9.96 -15.07
CA GLN A 234 6.18 10.54 -15.17
C GLN A 234 5.18 10.02 -14.10
N SER A 235 5.55 9.06 -13.26
CA SER A 235 4.66 8.45 -12.27
C SER A 235 4.96 8.89 -10.83
N THR A 236 4.80 10.17 -10.55
CA THR A 236 4.91 10.74 -9.19
C THR A 236 3.95 10.10 -8.17
N THR A 237 2.79 9.61 -8.63
CA THR A 237 1.73 9.07 -7.77
C THR A 237 2.12 7.75 -7.09
N LYS A 238 2.84 6.86 -7.77
CA LYS A 238 3.25 5.57 -7.19
C LYS A 238 4.22 5.74 -6.01
N TYR A 239 5.12 6.71 -6.10
CA TYR A 239 6.10 6.96 -5.06
C TYR A 239 5.50 7.70 -3.86
N GLY A 240 4.63 8.67 -4.11
CA GLY A 240 3.85 9.32 -3.06
C GLY A 240 2.98 8.33 -2.28
N LEU A 241 2.45 7.30 -2.94
CA LEU A 241 1.75 6.21 -2.28
C LEU A 241 2.65 5.46 -1.29
N GLN A 242 3.90 5.16 -1.66
CA GLN A 242 4.84 4.48 -0.76
C GLN A 242 5.19 5.35 0.46
N MET A 243 5.37 6.66 0.27
CA MET A 243 5.56 7.61 1.38
C MET A 243 4.35 7.63 2.32
N ALA A 244 3.15 7.62 1.76
CA ALA A 244 1.91 7.58 2.54
C ALA A 244 1.76 6.26 3.31
N LEU A 245 2.12 5.12 2.70
CA LEU A 245 2.08 3.80 3.34
C LEU A 245 3.12 3.65 4.47
N TRP A 246 4.22 4.38 4.42
CA TRP A 246 5.22 4.39 5.48
C TRP A 246 4.81 5.20 6.71
N LEU A 247 3.92 6.20 6.57
CA LEU A 247 3.49 7.07 7.67
C LEU A 247 3.09 6.33 8.95
N PRO A 248 2.28 5.24 8.91
CA PRO A 248 1.90 4.53 10.14
C PRO A 248 3.09 4.01 10.96
N SER A 249 4.20 3.68 10.32
CA SER A 249 5.43 3.27 11.01
C SER A 249 6.09 4.44 11.74
N LEU A 250 6.11 5.62 11.14
CA LEU A 250 6.61 6.85 11.77
C LEU A 250 5.76 7.24 12.99
N LEU A 251 4.44 7.11 12.91
CA LEU A 251 3.52 7.43 14.01
C LEU A 251 3.77 6.61 15.28
N GLN A 252 4.46 5.46 15.19
CA GLN A 252 4.86 4.65 16.34
C GLN A 252 6.05 5.25 17.11
N CYS A 253 6.79 6.18 16.53
CA CYS A 253 7.89 6.85 17.22
C CYS A 253 7.40 7.69 18.39
N ARG A 254 8.27 7.83 19.43
CA ARG A 254 7.98 8.60 20.65
C ARG A 254 7.87 10.07 20.37
N ASP A 255 8.81 10.59 19.59
CA ASP A 255 8.86 11.98 19.16
C ASP A 255 9.36 12.05 17.72
N PHE A 256 8.65 12.80 16.89
CA PHE A 256 9.03 13.04 15.50
C PHE A 256 8.45 14.35 14.98
N ARG A 257 9.12 14.89 13.98
CA ARG A 257 8.66 15.98 13.15
C ARG A 257 8.81 15.59 11.69
N LEU A 258 7.77 15.78 10.87
CA LEU A 258 7.75 15.53 9.44
C LEU A 258 7.36 16.81 8.71
N ASP A 259 8.21 17.25 7.78
CA ASP A 259 7.94 18.32 6.83
C ASP A 259 7.94 17.73 5.41
N ALA A 260 6.84 17.90 4.67
CA ALA A 260 6.69 17.36 3.32
C ALA A 260 6.52 18.48 2.29
N ASP A 261 7.24 18.36 1.17
CA ASP A 261 7.02 19.14 -0.03
C ASP A 261 5.99 18.46 -0.91
N LEU A 262 4.96 19.16 -1.34
CA LEU A 262 3.82 18.62 -2.07
C LEU A 262 3.65 19.27 -3.45
N ARG A 263 3.08 18.49 -4.39
CA ARG A 263 2.48 19.01 -5.63
C ARG A 263 0.96 18.94 -5.51
N TRP A 264 0.31 20.08 -5.26
CA TRP A 264 -1.09 20.14 -4.88
C TRP A 264 -2.00 20.73 -5.97
N GLY A 265 -3.22 20.16 -6.10
CA GLY A 265 -4.24 20.62 -7.04
C GLY A 265 -3.95 20.27 -8.50
N ALA A 266 -4.87 20.69 -9.39
CA ALA A 266 -4.76 20.41 -10.83
C ALA A 266 -3.53 21.06 -11.47
N LYS A 267 -3.12 22.23 -10.97
CA LYS A 267 -1.95 22.98 -11.45
C LYS A 267 -0.63 22.49 -10.83
N LYS A 268 -0.66 21.44 -9.96
CA LYS A 268 0.52 20.90 -9.28
C LYS A 268 1.36 21.96 -8.57
N GLU A 269 0.68 22.90 -7.91
CA GLU A 269 1.35 24.00 -7.20
C GLU A 269 2.16 23.47 -6.02
N MET A 270 3.30 24.12 -5.75
CA MET A 270 4.10 23.78 -4.57
C MET A 270 3.35 24.13 -3.30
N ARG A 271 3.24 23.18 -2.41
CA ARG A 271 2.66 23.33 -1.06
C ARG A 271 3.49 22.54 -0.07
N THR A 272 3.27 22.81 1.21
CA THR A 272 3.92 22.08 2.29
C THR A 272 2.90 21.45 3.21
N PHE A 273 3.26 20.33 3.80
CA PHE A 273 2.51 19.67 4.85
C PHE A 273 3.46 19.43 6.04
N HIS A 274 2.97 19.71 7.23
CA HIS A 274 3.70 19.50 8.48
C HIS A 274 2.90 18.54 9.36
N LEU A 275 3.60 17.63 10.02
CA LEU A 275 3.03 16.70 10.99
C LEU A 275 4.06 16.45 12.10
N GLU A 276 3.60 16.47 13.36
CA GLU A 276 4.44 16.16 14.52
C GLU A 276 3.68 15.26 15.52
N LYS A 277 4.40 14.73 16.50
CA LYS A 277 3.78 13.86 17.51
C LYS A 277 2.65 14.52 18.27
N ALA A 278 2.75 15.84 18.52
CA ALA A 278 1.74 16.64 19.21
C ALA A 278 0.40 16.74 18.46
N ASP A 279 0.37 16.48 17.15
CA ASP A 279 -0.89 16.41 16.37
C ASP A 279 -1.78 15.21 16.75
N GLY A 280 -1.28 14.28 17.57
CA GLY A 280 -2.06 13.22 18.21
C GLY A 280 -2.53 12.09 17.30
N LEU A 281 -1.96 11.94 16.08
CA LEU A 281 -2.29 10.83 15.20
C LEU A 281 -1.80 9.50 15.77
N VAL A 282 -2.67 8.48 15.77
CA VAL A 282 -2.39 7.16 16.31
C VAL A 282 -2.22 6.13 15.19
N SER A 283 -1.08 5.43 15.20
CA SER A 283 -0.82 4.34 14.26
C SER A 283 -1.81 3.19 14.44
N HIS A 284 -2.26 2.63 13.33
CA HIS A 284 -3.06 1.40 13.33
C HIS A 284 -2.20 0.12 13.28
N LEU A 285 -0.89 0.26 13.12
CA LEU A 285 0.01 -0.89 13.15
C LEU A 285 0.19 -1.38 14.58
N SER A 286 0.16 -2.70 14.77
CA SER A 286 0.51 -3.30 16.04
C SER A 286 2.00 -3.08 16.34
N ASP A 287 2.32 -2.87 17.62
CA ASP A 287 3.70 -2.69 18.07
C ASP A 287 4.48 -4.03 18.15
N ALA A 288 3.83 -5.14 17.77
CA ALA A 288 4.34 -6.49 17.91
C ALA A 288 5.23 -6.91 16.72
N GLY A 289 6.48 -7.25 17.04
CA GLY A 289 7.33 -8.11 16.23
C GLY A 289 8.29 -7.44 15.26
N ALA A 290 9.35 -8.16 14.91
CA ALA A 290 10.22 -7.83 13.79
C ALA A 290 9.43 -7.96 12.48
N PHE A 291 9.43 -6.93 11.66
CA PHE A 291 8.87 -7.00 10.32
C PHE A 291 9.90 -7.67 9.40
N GLN A 292 9.50 -8.79 8.79
CA GLN A 292 10.27 -9.47 7.74
C GLN A 292 9.38 -9.48 6.48
N PRO A 293 9.87 -8.98 5.35
CA PRO A 293 9.12 -9.07 4.10
C PRO A 293 8.93 -10.54 3.72
N GLN A 294 7.69 -10.97 3.52
CA GLN A 294 7.37 -12.34 3.08
C GLN A 294 8.08 -12.71 1.77
N GLU A 295 8.42 -11.74 0.95
CA GLU A 295 9.21 -11.90 -0.28
C GLU A 295 10.57 -12.56 -0.04
N PHE A 296 11.15 -12.40 1.16
CA PHE A 296 12.46 -12.97 1.48
C PHE A 296 12.39 -14.33 2.21
N ASP A 297 11.19 -14.79 2.58
CA ASP A 297 11.04 -16.08 3.28
C ASP A 297 11.59 -17.25 2.46
N ALA A 298 11.35 -17.25 1.14
CA ALA A 298 11.86 -18.26 0.23
C ALA A 298 13.41 -18.23 0.15
N PHE A 299 14.01 -17.03 0.08
CA PHE A 299 15.46 -16.84 0.12
C PHE A 299 16.03 -17.36 1.44
N LEU A 300 15.47 -16.96 2.58
CA LEU A 300 15.95 -17.36 3.91
C LEU A 300 15.84 -18.87 4.14
N ALA A 301 14.71 -19.47 3.74
CA ALA A 301 14.53 -20.92 3.81
C ALA A 301 15.58 -21.66 2.98
N ARG A 302 15.81 -21.20 1.75
CA ARG A 302 16.82 -21.79 0.87
C ARG A 302 18.24 -21.61 1.40
N PHE A 303 18.59 -20.42 1.88
CA PHE A 303 19.92 -20.14 2.44
C PHE A 303 20.20 -21.06 3.65
N ARG A 304 19.26 -21.18 4.59
CA ARG A 304 19.39 -22.08 5.75
C ARG A 304 19.57 -23.53 5.36
N GLN A 305 18.93 -23.97 4.27
CA GLN A 305 19.04 -25.34 3.79
C GLN A 305 20.43 -25.65 3.21
N ILE A 306 21.01 -24.72 2.42
CA ILE A 306 22.25 -24.97 1.69
C ILE A 306 23.52 -24.56 2.47
N ALA A 307 23.38 -23.78 3.54
CA ALA A 307 24.47 -23.18 4.30
C ALA A 307 24.48 -23.63 5.77
N PRO A 308 24.65 -24.93 6.08
CA PRO A 308 24.63 -25.43 7.47
C PRO A 308 25.76 -24.88 8.35
N GLY A 309 26.83 -24.34 7.76
CA GLY A 309 27.93 -23.67 8.46
C GLY A 309 27.68 -22.18 8.75
N TRP A 310 26.50 -21.68 8.44
CA TRP A 310 26.13 -20.28 8.59
C TRP A 310 24.83 -20.10 9.36
N GLN A 311 24.74 -19.01 10.12
CA GLN A 311 23.51 -18.53 10.72
C GLN A 311 23.10 -17.23 10.02
N ILE A 312 21.84 -17.13 9.61
CA ILE A 312 21.26 -15.91 9.05
C ILE A 312 20.17 -15.39 9.98
N GLU A 313 20.34 -14.18 10.47
CA GLU A 313 19.41 -13.51 11.38
C GLU A 313 19.17 -12.08 10.95
N PRO A 314 18.00 -11.48 11.26
CA PRO A 314 17.78 -10.05 11.06
C PRO A 314 18.89 -9.26 11.77
N ALA A 315 19.45 -8.26 11.08
CA ALA A 315 20.50 -7.44 11.68
C ALA A 315 19.95 -6.63 12.87
N ASP A 316 20.70 -6.57 13.94
CA ASP A 316 20.30 -5.88 15.17
C ASP A 316 21.09 -4.59 15.42
N THR A 317 22.02 -4.25 14.55
CA THR A 317 22.95 -3.14 14.74
C THR A 317 22.72 -2.02 13.73
N VAL A 318 22.82 -0.79 14.20
CA VAL A 318 22.87 0.43 13.39
C VAL A 318 24.32 0.87 13.29
N HIS A 319 24.88 0.84 12.07
CA HIS A 319 26.25 1.24 11.81
C HIS A 319 26.33 2.72 11.49
N ARG A 320 27.44 3.36 11.90
CA ARG A 320 27.66 4.79 11.72
C ARG A 320 28.99 5.02 11.03
N GLY A 321 29.02 5.99 10.14
CA GLY A 321 30.23 6.41 9.46
C GLY A 321 30.32 7.93 9.32
N ALA A 322 31.51 8.42 9.07
CA ALA A 322 31.73 9.84 8.79
C ALA A 322 31.16 10.21 7.41
N GLY A 323 30.31 11.22 7.36
CA GLY A 323 29.80 11.83 6.14
C GLY A 323 30.58 13.11 5.76
N GLN A 324 30.30 13.65 4.58
CA GLN A 324 30.84 14.94 4.18
C GLN A 324 30.33 16.06 5.08
N GLY A 325 31.17 17.04 5.37
CA GLY A 325 30.79 18.21 6.19
C GLY A 325 30.57 17.92 7.68
N GLY A 326 31.13 16.80 8.22
CA GLY A 326 31.01 16.44 9.64
C GLY A 326 29.67 15.78 10.02
N LEU A 327 28.82 15.48 9.04
CA LEU A 327 27.57 14.77 9.26
C LEU A 327 27.85 13.28 9.52
N THR A 328 27.12 12.69 10.48
CA THR A 328 27.13 11.24 10.70
C THR A 328 26.18 10.56 9.73
N ARG A 329 26.69 9.61 8.94
CA ARG A 329 25.87 8.72 8.10
C ARG A 329 25.47 7.49 8.90
N VAL A 330 24.30 6.95 8.59
CA VAL A 330 23.73 5.77 9.25
C VAL A 330 23.46 4.69 8.22
N TRP A 331 23.86 3.44 8.52
CA TRP A 331 23.57 2.28 7.71
C TRP A 331 23.00 1.15 8.57
N VAL A 332 21.96 0.49 8.06
CA VAL A 332 21.28 -0.62 8.74
C VAL A 332 21.15 -1.75 7.73
N PRO A 333 21.96 -2.81 7.84
CA PRO A 333 21.79 -4.00 7.00
C PRO A 333 20.46 -4.71 7.29
N ASP A 334 20.04 -5.60 6.39
CA ASP A 334 18.82 -6.38 6.60
C ASP A 334 19.11 -7.62 7.46
N PHE A 335 20.27 -8.27 7.24
CA PHE A 335 20.65 -9.52 7.91
C PHE A 335 22.12 -9.51 8.34
N ASN A 336 22.39 -10.27 9.39
CA ASN A 336 23.73 -10.70 9.75
C ASN A 336 23.91 -12.17 9.32
N LEU A 337 24.95 -12.45 8.52
CA LEU A 337 25.39 -13.78 8.16
C LEU A 337 26.57 -14.12 9.05
N THR A 338 26.38 -15.03 10.00
CA THR A 338 27.45 -15.44 10.95
C THR A 338 28.03 -16.78 10.51
N HIS A 339 29.31 -16.81 10.20
CA HIS A 339 30.03 -18.06 9.91
C HIS A 339 30.33 -18.80 11.21
N LEU A 340 29.69 -19.95 11.43
CA LEU A 340 29.70 -20.65 12.73
C LEU A 340 31.12 -21.10 13.16
N LYS A 341 32.00 -21.41 12.21
CA LYS A 341 33.35 -21.90 12.53
C LYS A 341 34.32 -20.77 12.91
N SER A 342 34.25 -19.61 12.27
CA SER A 342 35.18 -18.49 12.53
C SER A 342 34.58 -17.40 13.40
N GLY A 343 33.28 -17.38 13.61
CA GLY A 343 32.57 -16.29 14.28
C GLY A 343 32.51 -14.99 13.47
N LYS A 344 33.00 -14.96 12.21
CA LYS A 344 32.99 -13.77 11.37
C LYS A 344 31.55 -13.44 10.98
N ILE A 345 31.19 -12.16 11.08
CA ILE A 345 29.84 -11.65 10.74
C ILE A 345 29.96 -10.82 9.46
N ILE A 346 29.09 -11.13 8.50
CA ILE A 346 28.93 -10.37 7.27
C ILE A 346 27.57 -9.68 7.34
N GLN A 347 27.54 -8.37 7.15
CA GLN A 347 26.33 -7.57 7.13
C GLN A 347 25.74 -7.58 5.71
N PHE A 348 24.60 -8.26 5.55
CA PHE A 348 23.95 -8.43 4.27
C PHE A 348 22.78 -7.47 4.12
N GLU A 349 22.74 -6.77 2.99
CA GLU A 349 21.67 -5.83 2.64
C GLU A 349 21.09 -6.13 1.27
N ILE A 350 19.75 -6.09 1.16
CA ILE A 350 19.01 -6.32 -0.08
C ILE A 350 18.42 -4.99 -0.55
N LEU A 351 18.97 -4.47 -1.64
CA LEU A 351 18.58 -3.21 -2.23
C LEU A 351 17.59 -3.43 -3.37
N GLY A 352 16.30 -3.27 -3.07
CA GLY A 352 15.23 -3.39 -4.06
C GLY A 352 15.11 -2.20 -5.01
N PHE A 353 15.59 -1.01 -4.59
CA PHE A 353 15.54 0.24 -5.36
C PHE A 353 16.81 1.05 -5.11
N TRP A 354 17.48 1.54 -6.17
CA TRP A 354 18.75 2.26 -6.01
C TRP A 354 19.00 3.28 -7.13
N ARG A 355 19.81 4.30 -6.80
CA ARG A 355 20.40 5.24 -7.76
C ARG A 355 21.91 5.05 -7.79
N LYS A 356 22.55 5.30 -8.94
CA LYS A 356 23.99 5.21 -9.07
C LYS A 356 24.73 6.02 -8.00
N THR A 357 24.36 7.28 -7.82
CA THR A 357 24.96 8.18 -6.82
C THR A 357 24.83 7.66 -5.40
N SER A 358 23.65 7.21 -5.01
CA SER A 358 23.40 6.66 -3.67
C SER A 358 24.10 5.35 -3.43
N LEU A 359 24.17 4.48 -4.46
CA LEU A 359 24.90 3.22 -4.38
C LEU A 359 26.40 3.48 -4.31
N THR A 360 26.96 4.33 -5.18
CA THR A 360 28.39 4.69 -5.17
C THR A 360 28.79 5.26 -3.81
N GLU A 361 27.99 6.14 -3.24
CA GLU A 361 28.23 6.66 -1.90
C GLU A 361 28.22 5.57 -0.84
N LEU A 362 27.24 4.65 -0.89
CA LEU A 362 27.12 3.54 0.07
C LEU A 362 28.35 2.62 -0.03
N LEU A 363 28.73 2.23 -1.23
CA LEU A 363 29.90 1.41 -1.50
C LEU A 363 31.22 2.07 -1.07
N ASP A 364 31.30 3.41 -1.11
CA ASP A 364 32.50 4.15 -0.70
C ASP A 364 32.68 4.23 0.82
N TRP A 365 31.61 4.46 1.58
CA TRP A 365 31.79 4.76 3.01
C TRP A 365 31.51 3.59 3.95
N VAL A 366 30.60 2.67 3.63
CA VAL A 366 30.24 1.55 4.52
C VAL A 366 31.43 0.61 4.78
N PRO A 367 32.24 0.22 3.76
CA PRO A 367 33.41 -0.63 4.00
C PRO A 367 34.49 0.01 4.88
N LYS A 368 34.47 1.35 5.03
CA LYS A 368 35.41 2.10 5.89
C LYS A 368 35.00 2.08 7.37
N ILE A 369 33.81 1.56 7.70
CA ILE A 369 33.38 1.41 9.09
C ILE A 369 34.15 0.25 9.74
N ARG A 370 34.81 0.51 10.84
CA ARG A 370 35.59 -0.52 11.54
C ARG A 370 34.70 -1.68 12.00
N GLY A 371 35.09 -2.90 11.66
CA GLY A 371 34.37 -4.12 12.05
C GLY A 371 33.13 -4.42 11.23
N VAL A 372 32.92 -3.73 10.13
CA VAL A 372 31.84 -3.98 9.18
C VAL A 372 32.38 -4.70 7.93
N GLU A 373 31.75 -5.81 7.57
CA GLU A 373 32.04 -6.58 6.35
C GLU A 373 30.74 -6.64 5.52
N PRO A 374 30.52 -5.65 4.65
CA PRO A 374 29.26 -5.55 3.94
C PRO A 374 29.19 -6.45 2.70
N LEU A 375 27.98 -6.99 2.45
CA LEU A 375 27.60 -7.69 1.23
C LEU A 375 26.26 -7.13 0.76
N TRP A 376 26.13 -6.80 -0.53
CA TRP A 376 24.91 -6.25 -1.10
C TRP A 376 24.32 -7.13 -2.18
N ALA A 377 23.01 -7.30 -2.19
CA ALA A 377 22.24 -7.81 -3.30
C ALA A 377 21.36 -6.69 -3.87
N ILE A 378 21.47 -6.42 -5.18
CA ILE A 378 20.83 -5.29 -5.84
C ILE A 378 19.88 -5.79 -6.92
N SER A 379 18.62 -5.35 -6.89
CA SER A 379 17.63 -5.73 -7.88
C SER A 379 17.85 -5.00 -9.21
N GLU A 380 18.07 -5.75 -10.30
CA GLU A 380 18.13 -5.22 -11.66
C GLU A 380 16.82 -4.57 -12.12
N LYS A 381 15.68 -5.10 -11.65
CA LYS A 381 14.34 -4.67 -12.05
C LYS A 381 14.01 -3.23 -11.63
N TRP A 382 14.70 -2.71 -10.61
CA TRP A 382 14.45 -1.41 -10.00
C TRP A 382 15.62 -0.43 -10.20
N ARG A 383 16.50 -0.73 -11.16
CA ARG A 383 17.59 0.16 -11.55
C ARG A 383 17.04 1.47 -12.09
N VAL A 384 17.46 2.59 -11.51
CA VAL A 384 16.99 3.94 -11.88
C VAL A 384 17.80 4.53 -13.04
N ASP A 385 18.98 3.99 -13.30
CA ASP A 385 19.88 4.48 -14.34
C ASP A 385 20.35 3.31 -15.24
N GLU A 386 19.88 3.29 -16.49
CA GLU A 386 20.14 2.21 -17.46
C GLU A 386 21.60 2.13 -17.93
N SER A 387 22.40 3.19 -17.71
CA SER A 387 23.76 3.31 -18.26
C SER A 387 24.89 2.77 -17.36
N THR A 388 24.56 2.15 -16.21
CA THR A 388 25.59 1.78 -15.23
C THR A 388 25.93 0.30 -15.30
N GLU A 389 27.11 -0.03 -15.78
CA GLU A 389 27.81 -1.27 -15.42
C GLU A 389 28.19 -1.17 -13.94
N ILE A 390 27.66 -2.09 -13.13
CA ILE A 390 28.07 -2.26 -11.73
C ILE A 390 29.41 -2.95 -11.83
N GLY A 391 30.49 -2.26 -11.43
CA GLY A 391 31.83 -2.85 -11.40
C GLY A 391 31.79 -4.17 -10.61
N GLU A 392 32.61 -5.14 -11.02
CA GLU A 392 32.83 -6.42 -10.36
C GLU A 392 33.50 -6.21 -8.98
N GLU A 393 32.81 -5.54 -8.06
CA GLU A 393 33.20 -5.57 -6.67
C GLU A 393 32.69 -6.87 -6.07
N ASN A 394 33.56 -7.69 -5.50
CA ASN A 394 33.27 -8.99 -4.87
C ASN A 394 32.18 -8.93 -3.75
N ARG A 395 31.66 -7.74 -3.45
CA ARG A 395 30.67 -7.45 -2.43
C ARG A 395 29.29 -7.09 -2.96
N VAL A 396 29.12 -7.08 -4.28
CA VAL A 396 27.86 -6.69 -4.92
C VAL A 396 27.36 -7.82 -5.79
N LEU A 397 26.15 -8.27 -5.51
CA LEU A 397 25.43 -9.28 -6.29
C LEU A 397 24.22 -8.63 -6.95
N THR A 398 23.84 -9.09 -8.13
CA THR A 398 22.61 -8.64 -8.79
C THR A 398 21.54 -9.72 -8.78
N PHE A 399 20.27 -9.33 -8.74
CA PHE A 399 19.14 -10.26 -8.81
C PHE A 399 17.92 -9.63 -9.51
N ARG A 400 17.05 -10.44 -10.11
CA ARG A 400 15.84 -9.97 -10.79
C ARG A 400 14.62 -9.91 -9.86
N ASP A 401 14.29 -11.01 -9.21
CA ASP A 401 13.11 -11.11 -8.35
C ASP A 401 13.49 -11.32 -6.88
N ILE A 402 14.31 -12.32 -6.57
CA ILE A 402 14.79 -12.66 -5.21
C ILE A 402 16.30 -12.96 -5.31
N PRO A 403 17.11 -12.56 -4.30
CA PRO A 403 18.53 -12.92 -4.28
C PRO A 403 18.73 -14.44 -4.35
N ASN A 404 19.70 -14.89 -5.15
CA ASN A 404 20.04 -16.30 -5.22
C ASN A 404 20.86 -16.71 -3.98
N ALA A 405 20.34 -17.64 -3.20
CA ALA A 405 21.00 -18.08 -1.96
C ALA A 405 22.37 -18.71 -2.18
N THR A 406 22.59 -19.38 -3.34
CA THR A 406 23.90 -19.98 -3.69
C THR A 406 24.94 -18.90 -3.95
N ASP A 407 24.57 -17.84 -4.67
CA ASP A 407 25.48 -16.74 -4.99
C ASP A 407 25.82 -15.93 -3.73
N VAL A 408 24.86 -15.72 -2.84
CA VAL A 408 25.07 -15.05 -1.55
C VAL A 408 26.02 -15.88 -0.68
N LEU A 409 25.82 -17.21 -0.60
CA LEU A 409 26.70 -18.11 0.14
C LEU A 409 28.14 -18.08 -0.40
N ALA A 410 28.31 -18.21 -1.73
CA ALA A 410 29.61 -18.18 -2.37
C ALA A 410 30.36 -16.84 -2.15
N ALA A 411 29.64 -15.71 -2.17
CA ALA A 411 30.20 -14.41 -1.87
C ALA A 411 30.59 -14.29 -0.39
N ALA A 412 29.74 -14.77 0.52
CA ALA A 412 30.01 -14.77 1.94
C ALA A 412 31.25 -15.62 2.29
N GLU A 413 31.41 -16.79 1.67
CA GLU A 413 32.59 -17.66 1.85
C GLU A 413 33.88 -16.98 1.37
N ARG A 414 33.85 -16.31 0.20
CA ARG A 414 35.00 -15.51 -0.28
C ARG A 414 35.42 -14.44 0.71
N LEU A 415 34.47 -13.71 1.26
CA LEU A 415 34.72 -12.66 2.26
C LEU A 415 35.29 -13.24 3.56
N VAL A 416 34.89 -14.43 3.98
CA VAL A 416 35.48 -15.11 5.16
C VAL A 416 36.91 -15.56 4.88
N ALA A 417 37.20 -16.09 3.66
CA ALA A 417 38.52 -16.54 3.26
C ALA A 417 39.53 -15.39 3.06
N GLY A 418 39.09 -14.13 3.08
CA GLY A 418 39.95 -12.97 2.86
C GLY A 418 40.35 -12.75 1.40
N GLN A 419 39.64 -13.39 0.46
CA GLN A 419 39.76 -13.17 -0.97
C GLN A 419 38.88 -11.99 -1.36
N SER A 420 39.42 -10.79 -1.23
CA SER A 420 38.77 -9.53 -1.67
C SER A 420 39.14 -9.19 -3.10
#